data_93bc4e31e2902d0a7ebd8f1dbb29f56b
#
_entry.id   93bc4e31e2902d0a7ebd8f1dbb29f56b
#
_cell.length_a   1.000
_cell.length_b   1.000
_cell.length_c   1.000
_cell.angle_alpha   90.00
_cell.angle_beta   90.00
_cell.angle_gamma   90.00
#
_symmetry.space_group_name_H-M   'P 1'
#
loop_
_entity.id
_entity.type
_entity.pdbx_description
1 polymer ?
#
loop_
_entity_poly.entity_id
_entity_poly.type
_entity_poly.pdbx_seq_one_letter_code
_entity_poly.pdbx_strand_id
1 'polypeptide(L)'
;MKRIILILTMFLVVGGLSAQEQPMKFLGISMNCTMNTFVNKLKGKGFTQEPNDNHPNTVFMKGTFAGEKVKLEIRAAAKTHLVYIVVVNFNRSTSYTYENLKTTLLDKYGDNNKEYNKLKEEDKYAKFTTDYIVWRLNEDSETHQCNRLVLSQCSYRANFPLVLSYIDGKNSIIDLQEVESDF
;
A
#
# COMPACT_ATOMS: atom_id res chain seq x y z
N MET A 1 18.20 -31.26 -41.43
CA MET A 1 16.96 -30.46 -41.39
C MET A 1 15.93 -30.88 -40.32
N LYS A 2 16.05 -32.04 -39.67
CA LYS A 2 15.09 -32.47 -38.59
C LYS A 2 15.36 -31.90 -37.18
N ARG A 3 16.51 -31.28 -36.95
CA ARG A 3 16.87 -30.76 -35.63
C ARG A 3 16.44 -29.29 -35.35
N ILE A 4 16.06 -28.55 -36.38
CA ILE A 4 15.65 -27.13 -36.26
C ILE A 4 14.16 -27.03 -35.91
N ILE A 5 13.34 -28.02 -36.25
CA ILE A 5 11.90 -27.99 -35.95
C ILE A 5 11.60 -28.25 -34.49
N LEU A 6 12.47 -28.96 -33.75
CA LEU A 6 12.26 -29.27 -32.32
C LEU A 6 12.53 -28.09 -31.41
N ILE A 7 13.31 -27.11 -31.84
CA ILE A 7 13.62 -25.90 -31.04
C ILE A 7 12.52 -24.84 -31.19
N LEU A 8 11.83 -24.84 -32.33
CA LEU A 8 10.76 -23.85 -32.58
C LEU A 8 9.45 -24.19 -31.86
N THR A 9 9.22 -25.48 -31.58
CA THR A 9 8.02 -25.90 -30.79
C THR A 9 8.16 -25.68 -29.29
N MET A 10 9.37 -25.50 -28.77
CA MET A 10 9.59 -25.26 -27.35
C MET A 10 9.41 -23.78 -26.93
N PHE A 11 9.36 -22.86 -27.91
CA PHE A 11 9.14 -21.42 -27.65
C PHE A 11 7.65 -21.00 -27.69
N LEU A 12 6.74 -21.89 -28.11
CA LEU A 12 5.30 -21.58 -28.20
C LEU A 12 4.48 -21.94 -26.96
N VAL A 13 5.10 -22.52 -25.93
CA VAL A 13 4.41 -22.89 -24.67
C VAL A 13 4.55 -21.81 -23.56
N VAL A 14 5.31 -20.74 -23.79
CA VAL A 14 5.51 -19.65 -22.79
C VAL A 14 4.48 -18.51 -22.95
N GLY A 15 3.51 -18.63 -23.85
CA GLY A 15 2.53 -17.59 -24.17
C GLY A 15 1.24 -17.60 -23.36
N GLY A 16 1.20 -18.24 -22.19
CA GLY A 16 -0.02 -18.36 -21.38
C GLY A 16 0.19 -18.11 -19.88
N LEU A 17 1.18 -17.32 -19.51
CA LEU A 17 1.20 -16.75 -18.16
C LEU A 17 0.17 -15.61 -18.18
N SER A 18 -1.10 -15.94 -17.85
CA SER A 18 -2.05 -14.95 -17.38
C SER A 18 -1.29 -14.04 -16.41
N ALA A 19 -1.39 -12.74 -16.60
CA ALA A 19 -0.80 -11.76 -15.70
C ALA A 19 -1.40 -12.01 -14.30
N GLN A 20 -0.74 -12.89 -13.56
CA GLN A 20 -1.16 -13.24 -12.21
C GLN A 20 -1.06 -11.94 -11.41
N GLU A 21 -2.18 -11.47 -10.98
CA GLU A 21 -2.31 -10.25 -10.19
C GLU A 21 -1.26 -10.27 -9.06
N GLN A 22 -0.23 -9.43 -9.20
CA GLN A 22 0.85 -9.46 -8.22
C GLN A 22 0.36 -8.81 -6.94
N PRO A 23 0.39 -9.53 -5.82
CA PRO A 23 -0.06 -8.96 -4.55
C PRO A 23 0.78 -7.74 -4.18
N MET A 24 0.14 -6.77 -3.53
CA MET A 24 0.83 -5.59 -3.03
C MET A 24 1.98 -5.99 -2.11
N LYS A 25 3.10 -5.29 -2.21
CA LYS A 25 4.29 -5.54 -1.38
C LYS A 25 4.67 -4.28 -0.62
N PHE A 26 4.92 -4.42 0.68
CA PHE A 26 5.54 -3.40 1.52
C PHE A 26 6.93 -3.88 1.97
N LEU A 27 7.97 -3.09 1.68
CA LEU A 27 9.37 -3.46 1.94
C LEU A 27 9.77 -4.85 1.40
N GLY A 28 9.20 -5.25 0.25
CA GLY A 28 9.42 -6.57 -0.36
C GLY A 28 8.63 -7.71 0.32
N ILE A 29 7.83 -7.43 1.33
CA ILE A 29 6.96 -8.40 2.00
C ILE A 29 5.60 -8.35 1.30
N SER A 30 5.13 -9.49 0.77
CA SER A 30 3.78 -9.60 0.20
C SER A 30 2.73 -9.37 1.27
N MET A 31 1.71 -8.55 0.96
CA MET A 31 0.56 -8.33 1.82
C MET A 31 -0.44 -9.50 1.77
N ASN A 32 -0.35 -10.37 0.74
CA ASN A 32 -1.13 -11.60 0.68
C ASN A 32 -0.62 -12.65 1.69
N CYS A 33 -0.69 -12.32 2.97
CA CYS A 33 -0.36 -13.20 4.08
C CYS A 33 -1.07 -12.70 5.35
N THR A 34 -1.13 -13.58 6.36
CA THR A 34 -1.76 -13.24 7.64
C THR A 34 -0.98 -12.16 8.41
N MET A 35 -1.69 -11.41 9.24
CA MET A 35 -1.13 -10.39 10.13
C MET A 35 0.10 -10.87 10.89
N ASN A 36 0.01 -12.04 11.52
CA ASN A 36 1.13 -12.58 12.31
C ASN A 36 2.38 -12.84 11.46
N THR A 37 2.20 -13.39 10.25
CA THR A 37 3.30 -13.63 9.32
C THR A 37 3.93 -12.31 8.87
N PHE A 38 3.11 -11.32 8.56
CA PHE A 38 3.55 -10.01 8.10
C PHE A 38 4.34 -9.28 9.18
N VAL A 39 3.80 -9.22 10.41
CA VAL A 39 4.43 -8.59 11.59
C VAL A 39 5.79 -9.24 11.91
N ASN A 40 5.87 -10.58 11.87
CA ASN A 40 7.14 -11.28 12.13
C ASN A 40 8.21 -10.93 11.08
N LYS A 41 7.83 -10.82 9.80
CA LYS A 41 8.75 -10.38 8.75
C LYS A 41 9.19 -8.93 8.94
N LEU A 42 8.31 -8.03 9.40
CA LEU A 42 8.66 -6.66 9.73
C LEU A 42 9.59 -6.56 10.94
N LYS A 43 9.40 -7.40 11.97
CA LYS A 43 10.36 -7.50 13.09
C LYS A 43 11.75 -7.86 12.59
N GLY A 44 11.86 -8.78 11.63
CA GLY A 44 13.13 -9.11 10.97
C GLY A 44 13.75 -7.96 10.17
N LYS A 45 12.98 -6.91 9.85
CA LYS A 45 13.45 -5.67 9.20
C LYS A 45 13.71 -4.52 10.19
N GLY A 46 13.69 -4.80 11.50
CA GLY A 46 14.01 -3.80 12.53
C GLY A 46 12.79 -2.99 13.03
N PHE A 47 11.57 -3.40 12.69
CA PHE A 47 10.37 -2.78 13.27
C PHE A 47 10.04 -3.42 14.62
N THR A 48 9.57 -2.60 15.56
CA THR A 48 9.13 -3.02 16.89
C THR A 48 7.64 -2.82 17.03
N GLN A 49 6.93 -3.83 17.50
CA GLN A 49 5.49 -3.76 17.74
C GLN A 49 5.18 -2.89 18.95
N GLU A 50 4.16 -2.04 18.84
CA GLU A 50 3.62 -1.26 19.96
C GLU A 50 2.39 -1.96 20.57
N PRO A 51 2.11 -1.75 21.87
CA PRO A 51 0.88 -2.21 22.48
C PRO A 51 -0.34 -1.65 21.76
N ASN A 52 -1.37 -2.48 21.60
CA ASN A 52 -2.64 -2.07 21.00
C ASN A 52 -3.78 -2.85 21.66
N ASP A 53 -4.47 -2.20 22.58
CA ASP A 53 -5.54 -2.84 23.37
C ASP A 53 -6.95 -2.53 22.81
N ASN A 54 -7.08 -1.60 21.84
CA ASN A 54 -8.38 -1.04 21.47
C ASN A 54 -8.80 -1.29 20.00
N HIS A 55 -7.95 -1.88 19.17
CA HIS A 55 -8.25 -2.07 17.75
C HIS A 55 -8.01 -3.52 17.33
N PRO A 56 -9.03 -4.37 17.36
CA PRO A 56 -8.91 -5.72 16.82
C PRO A 56 -8.51 -5.63 15.33
N ASN A 57 -7.78 -6.62 14.86
CA ASN A 57 -7.30 -6.69 13.46
C ASN A 57 -6.37 -5.55 13.01
N THR A 58 -5.86 -4.76 13.95
CA THR A 58 -4.88 -3.69 13.69
C THR A 58 -3.65 -3.90 14.54
N VAL A 59 -2.48 -3.73 13.96
CA VAL A 59 -1.19 -3.75 14.67
C VAL A 59 -0.45 -2.46 14.40
N PHE A 60 0.07 -1.85 15.46
CA PHE A 60 0.96 -0.69 15.37
C PHE A 60 2.41 -1.14 15.53
N MET A 61 3.28 -0.60 14.68
CA MET A 61 4.72 -0.82 14.77
C MET A 61 5.46 0.49 14.59
N LYS A 62 6.67 0.58 15.15
CA LYS A 62 7.59 1.69 14.94
C LYS A 62 8.90 1.19 14.36
N GLY A 63 9.53 2.01 13.52
CA GLY A 63 10.79 1.66 12.88
C GLY A 63 11.30 2.79 12.00
N THR A 64 12.14 2.42 11.03
CA THR A 64 12.70 3.35 10.04
C THR A 64 12.23 2.96 8.64
N PHE A 65 11.73 3.94 7.88
CA PHE A 65 11.34 3.79 6.50
C PHE A 65 11.89 4.98 5.69
N ALA A 66 12.57 4.72 4.59
CA ALA A 66 13.21 5.74 3.75
C ALA A 66 14.12 6.71 4.55
N GLY A 67 14.82 6.21 5.57
CA GLY A 67 15.70 7.01 6.43
C GLY A 67 14.99 7.75 7.58
N GLU A 68 13.67 7.80 7.59
CA GLU A 68 12.86 8.53 8.56
C GLU A 68 12.26 7.60 9.62
N LYS A 69 12.10 8.12 10.84
CA LYS A 69 11.36 7.40 11.90
C LYS A 69 9.87 7.47 11.62
N VAL A 70 9.24 6.31 11.58
CA VAL A 70 7.83 6.16 11.24
C VAL A 70 7.09 5.30 12.25
N LYS A 71 5.77 5.51 12.28
CA LYS A 71 4.81 4.59 12.89
C LYS A 71 4.01 3.92 11.77
N LEU A 72 3.97 2.60 11.80
CA LEU A 72 3.12 1.82 10.92
C LEU A 72 1.81 1.50 11.61
N GLU A 73 0.73 1.57 10.84
CA GLU A 73 -0.56 0.99 11.17
C GLU A 73 -0.86 -0.08 10.12
N ILE A 74 -1.05 -1.31 10.56
CA ILE A 74 -1.26 -2.47 9.71
C ILE A 74 -2.64 -3.02 10.03
N ARG A 75 -3.50 -3.17 9.03
CA ARG A 75 -4.84 -3.72 9.20
C ARG A 75 -5.00 -4.99 8.39
N ALA A 76 -5.74 -5.93 8.96
CA ALA A 76 -6.11 -7.19 8.32
C ALA A 76 -7.63 -7.41 8.39
N ALA A 77 -8.16 -8.15 7.44
CA ALA A 77 -9.55 -8.58 7.42
C ALA A 77 -9.88 -9.42 8.67
N ALA A 78 -11.10 -9.28 9.18
CA ALA A 78 -11.48 -9.82 10.49
C ALA A 78 -11.47 -11.34 10.56
N LYS A 79 -11.94 -12.02 9.51
CA LYS A 79 -12.09 -13.48 9.47
C LYS A 79 -10.86 -14.16 8.86
N THR A 80 -10.39 -13.67 7.73
CA THR A 80 -9.24 -14.26 7.02
C THR A 80 -7.89 -13.86 7.60
N HIS A 81 -7.84 -12.75 8.37
CA HIS A 81 -6.61 -12.15 8.90
C HIS A 81 -5.58 -11.75 7.82
N LEU A 82 -6.00 -11.65 6.55
CA LEU A 82 -5.14 -11.20 5.47
C LEU A 82 -4.90 -9.69 5.56
N VAL A 83 -3.64 -9.29 5.43
CA VAL A 83 -3.29 -7.86 5.45
C VAL A 83 -3.82 -7.18 4.20
N TYR A 84 -4.59 -6.10 4.36
CA TYR A 84 -5.11 -5.33 3.24
C TYR A 84 -4.60 -3.88 3.18
N ILE A 85 -4.13 -3.32 4.30
CA ILE A 85 -3.57 -1.97 4.31
C ILE A 85 -2.38 -1.85 5.25
N VAL A 86 -1.36 -1.13 4.80
CA VAL A 86 -0.24 -0.66 5.61
C VAL A 86 -0.14 0.85 5.47
N VAL A 87 -0.33 1.57 6.56
CA VAL A 87 -0.23 3.03 6.64
C VAL A 87 1.08 3.39 7.30
N VAL A 88 1.91 4.16 6.61
CA VAL A 88 3.18 4.69 7.10
C VAL A 88 2.97 6.13 7.53
N ASN A 89 2.98 6.37 8.83
CA ASN A 89 2.87 7.70 9.41
C ASN A 89 4.28 8.21 9.74
N PHE A 90 4.66 9.33 9.14
CA PHE A 90 5.95 9.97 9.40
C PHE A 90 5.86 10.84 10.65
N ASN A 91 6.70 10.57 11.64
CA ASN A 91 6.66 11.27 12.93
C ASN A 91 7.02 12.77 12.80
N ARG A 92 7.90 13.08 11.87
CA ARG A 92 8.29 14.44 11.53
C ARG A 92 8.46 14.51 10.03
N SER A 93 7.66 15.30 9.38
CA SER A 93 7.77 15.52 7.94
C SER A 93 7.95 16.99 7.65
N THR A 94 8.67 17.25 6.56
CA THR A 94 8.84 18.56 5.97
C THR A 94 8.32 18.51 4.55
N SER A 95 8.12 19.67 3.93
CA SER A 95 7.83 19.74 2.48
C SER A 95 8.90 19.01 1.66
N TYR A 96 10.15 19.06 2.11
CA TYR A 96 11.27 18.34 1.48
C TYR A 96 11.08 16.80 1.54
N THR A 97 10.64 16.27 2.67
CA THR A 97 10.35 14.83 2.81
C THR A 97 9.22 14.41 1.84
N TYR A 98 8.17 15.23 1.73
CA TYR A 98 7.08 14.99 0.78
C TYR A 98 7.56 14.98 -0.66
N GLU A 99 8.29 16.01 -1.09
CA GLU A 99 8.78 16.12 -2.48
C GLU A 99 9.74 14.98 -2.84
N ASN A 100 10.63 14.59 -1.93
CA ASN A 100 11.52 13.46 -2.15
C ASN A 100 10.77 12.13 -2.30
N LEU A 101 9.79 11.87 -1.44
CA LEU A 101 8.95 10.67 -1.56
C LEU A 101 8.15 10.69 -2.86
N LYS A 102 7.55 11.83 -3.18
CA LYS A 102 6.80 12.02 -4.42
C LYS A 102 7.67 11.71 -5.65
N THR A 103 8.85 12.31 -5.73
CA THR A 103 9.80 12.07 -6.83
C THR A 103 10.19 10.59 -6.90
N THR A 104 10.57 9.99 -5.79
CA THR A 104 10.94 8.57 -5.74
C THR A 104 9.81 7.64 -6.19
N LEU A 105 8.56 7.96 -5.82
CA LEU A 105 7.39 7.18 -6.21
C LEU A 105 7.02 7.40 -7.68
N LEU A 106 7.17 8.62 -8.20
CA LEU A 106 7.01 8.92 -9.61
C LEU A 106 8.04 8.18 -10.47
N ASP A 107 9.31 8.17 -10.06
CA ASP A 107 10.37 7.44 -10.75
C ASP A 107 10.10 5.93 -10.78
N LYS A 108 9.56 5.38 -9.69
CA LYS A 108 9.31 3.96 -9.55
C LYS A 108 8.03 3.48 -10.22
N TYR A 109 6.96 4.25 -10.13
CA TYR A 109 5.62 3.84 -10.56
C TYR A 109 5.10 4.64 -11.76
N GLY A 110 5.83 5.64 -12.20
CA GLY A 110 5.49 6.48 -13.35
C GLY A 110 4.36 7.47 -13.09
N ASP A 111 4.07 8.24 -14.12
CA ASP A 111 3.06 9.31 -14.09
C ASP A 111 1.65 8.82 -14.48
N ASN A 112 1.56 7.72 -15.23
CA ASN A 112 0.33 7.33 -15.94
C ASN A 112 -0.80 6.78 -15.05
N ASN A 113 -0.50 6.51 -13.77
CA ASN A 113 -1.45 5.86 -12.85
C ASN A 113 -1.79 6.75 -11.65
N LYS A 114 -1.69 8.07 -11.79
CA LYS A 114 -1.92 9.00 -10.69
C LYS A 114 -3.24 9.74 -10.84
N GLU A 115 -3.93 9.91 -9.74
CA GLU A 115 -5.00 10.90 -9.60
C GLU A 115 -4.51 12.00 -8.66
N TYR A 116 -4.66 13.26 -9.08
CA TYR A 116 -4.43 14.39 -8.20
C TYR A 116 -5.78 14.90 -7.74
N ASN A 117 -6.04 14.80 -6.45
CA ASN A 117 -7.21 15.40 -5.86
C ASN A 117 -6.75 16.33 -4.75
N LYS A 118 -7.10 17.57 -4.87
CA LYS A 118 -6.88 18.56 -3.84
C LYS A 118 -8.21 18.82 -3.15
N LEU A 119 -8.40 18.18 -2.00
CA LEU A 119 -9.53 18.46 -1.14
C LEU A 119 -9.19 19.69 -0.31
N LYS A 120 -10.02 20.72 -0.46
CA LYS A 120 -10.07 21.83 0.47
C LYS A 120 -11.28 21.61 1.35
N GLU A 121 -11.06 21.14 2.54
CA GLU A 121 -12.09 21.18 3.57
C GLU A 121 -11.95 22.50 4.34
N GLU A 122 -12.96 23.36 4.22
CA GLU A 122 -13.09 24.54 5.06
C GLU A 122 -14.00 24.15 6.23
N ASP A 123 -13.41 23.74 7.33
CA ASP A 123 -14.12 23.71 8.59
C ASP A 123 -14.25 25.17 9.09
N LYS A 124 -15.40 25.46 9.75
CA LYS A 124 -15.68 26.77 10.36
C LYS A 124 -14.58 27.26 11.31
N TYR A 125 -13.74 26.33 11.82
CA TYR A 125 -12.70 26.57 12.81
C TYR A 125 -11.28 26.25 12.36
N ALA A 126 -11.08 25.58 11.23
CA ALA A 126 -9.76 25.22 10.75
C ALA A 126 -9.73 25.11 9.21
N LYS A 127 -8.87 25.92 8.59
CA LYS A 127 -8.55 25.73 7.16
C LYS A 127 -7.39 24.76 7.07
N PHE A 128 -7.61 23.58 6.49
CA PHE A 128 -6.56 22.65 6.13
C PHE A 128 -6.67 22.24 4.67
N THR A 129 -5.53 21.99 4.08
CA THR A 129 -5.47 21.47 2.72
C THR A 129 -4.85 20.07 2.82
N THR A 130 -5.50 19.09 2.26
CA THR A 130 -4.93 17.78 2.04
C THR A 130 -4.60 17.62 0.57
N ASP A 131 -3.32 17.44 0.28
CA ASP A 131 -2.85 17.07 -1.06
C ASP A 131 -2.58 15.58 -1.05
N TYR A 132 -3.09 14.84 -2.04
CA TYR A 132 -2.79 13.43 -2.17
C TYR A 132 -2.60 13.02 -3.63
N ILE A 133 -1.77 12.01 -3.81
CA ILE A 133 -1.48 11.38 -5.09
C ILE A 133 -1.81 9.90 -4.94
N VAL A 134 -2.56 9.38 -5.89
CA VAL A 134 -2.93 7.96 -5.94
C VAL A 134 -2.27 7.33 -7.16
N TRP A 135 -1.51 6.28 -6.94
CA TRP A 135 -1.07 5.36 -7.99
C TRP A 135 -1.97 4.12 -7.95
N ARG A 136 -2.59 3.82 -9.09
CA ARG A 136 -3.30 2.56 -9.30
C ARG A 136 -2.31 1.58 -9.91
N LEU A 137 -2.14 0.44 -9.28
CA LEU A 137 -1.16 -0.57 -9.67
C LEU A 137 -1.89 -1.88 -9.97
N ASN A 138 -1.53 -2.52 -11.09
CA ASN A 138 -2.09 -3.83 -11.47
C ASN A 138 -3.64 -3.82 -11.48
N GLU A 139 -4.24 -2.86 -12.17
CA GLU A 139 -5.68 -2.78 -12.32
C GLU A 139 -6.19 -3.94 -13.17
N ASP A 140 -7.12 -4.71 -12.61
CA ASP A 140 -7.85 -5.74 -13.33
C ASP A 140 -8.87 -5.09 -14.27
N SER A 141 -8.85 -5.47 -15.54
CA SER A 141 -9.69 -4.84 -16.58
C SER A 141 -11.18 -5.16 -16.45
N GLU A 142 -11.54 -6.25 -15.80
CA GLU A 142 -12.92 -6.70 -15.67
C GLU A 142 -13.55 -6.22 -14.37
N THR A 143 -12.82 -6.36 -13.27
CA THR A 143 -13.32 -6.02 -11.93
C THR A 143 -12.98 -4.61 -11.48
N HIS A 144 -12.09 -3.91 -12.21
CA HIS A 144 -11.50 -2.62 -11.81
C HIS A 144 -10.82 -2.63 -10.42
N GLN A 145 -10.53 -3.83 -9.92
CA GLN A 145 -9.76 -3.99 -8.70
C GLN A 145 -8.30 -3.62 -8.97
N CYS A 146 -7.73 -2.81 -8.12
CA CYS A 146 -6.34 -2.43 -8.25
C CYS A 146 -5.69 -2.27 -6.88
N ASN A 147 -4.41 -2.59 -6.83
CA ASN A 147 -3.59 -2.18 -5.72
C ASN A 147 -3.41 -0.66 -5.76
N ARG A 148 -3.41 -0.02 -4.61
CA ARG A 148 -3.27 1.44 -4.53
C ARG A 148 -2.13 1.83 -3.62
N LEU A 149 -1.37 2.82 -4.06
CA LEU A 149 -0.41 3.53 -3.25
C LEU A 149 -0.90 4.97 -3.14
N VAL A 150 -1.05 5.47 -1.92
CA VAL A 150 -1.57 6.81 -1.66
C VAL A 150 -0.55 7.58 -0.84
N LEU A 151 0.00 8.65 -1.41
CA LEU A 151 0.82 9.62 -0.69
C LEU A 151 -0.06 10.82 -0.36
N SER A 152 -0.21 11.15 0.90
CA SER A 152 -0.99 12.29 1.35
C SER A 152 -0.20 13.17 2.31
N GLN A 153 -0.37 14.47 2.17
CA GLN A 153 0.15 15.47 3.07
C GLN A 153 -0.98 16.41 3.47
N CYS A 154 -1.15 16.62 4.77
CA CYS A 154 -2.12 17.55 5.29
C CYS A 154 -1.40 18.77 5.87
N SER A 155 -1.75 19.97 5.41
CA SER A 155 -1.25 21.22 5.98
C SER A 155 -2.19 21.67 7.09
N TYR A 156 -1.92 21.22 8.32
CA TYR A 156 -2.66 21.64 9.51
C TYR A 156 -1.72 22.28 10.52
N ARG A 157 -1.83 23.58 10.73
CA ARG A 157 -0.97 24.38 11.61
C ARG A 157 0.53 24.18 11.33
N ALA A 158 1.36 24.00 12.35
CA ALA A 158 2.81 23.78 12.22
C ALA A 158 3.20 22.31 11.99
N ASN A 159 2.25 21.39 12.06
CA ASN A 159 2.49 19.97 11.81
C ASN A 159 1.98 19.61 10.41
N PHE A 160 2.84 19.01 9.61
CA PHE A 160 2.51 18.49 8.29
C PHE A 160 2.47 16.96 8.38
N PRO A 161 1.35 16.36 8.81
CA PRO A 161 1.27 14.90 8.80
C PRO A 161 1.42 14.40 7.38
N LEU A 162 2.45 13.60 7.17
CA LEU A 162 2.75 12.92 5.93
C LEU A 162 2.45 11.45 6.09
N VAL A 163 1.64 10.92 5.19
CA VAL A 163 1.17 9.54 5.24
C VAL A 163 1.38 8.89 3.89
N LEU A 164 1.89 7.67 3.90
CA LEU A 164 2.00 6.82 2.73
C LEU A 164 1.25 5.51 2.99
N SER A 165 0.20 5.25 2.22
CA SER A 165 -0.64 4.06 2.37
C SER A 165 -0.42 3.08 1.23
N TYR A 166 -0.21 1.83 1.57
CA TYR A 166 -0.18 0.67 0.67
C TYR A 166 -1.48 -0.10 0.85
N ILE A 167 -2.27 -0.26 -0.21
CA ILE A 167 -3.59 -0.90 -0.17
C ILE A 167 -3.59 -2.04 -1.17
N ASP A 168 -3.80 -3.26 -0.68
CA ASP A 168 -4.04 -4.43 -1.51
C ASP A 168 -5.51 -4.44 -1.92
N GLY A 169 -5.77 -4.29 -3.22
CA GLY A 169 -7.13 -4.14 -3.74
C GLY A 169 -7.99 -5.38 -3.49
N LYS A 170 -7.43 -6.57 -3.68
CA LYS A 170 -8.13 -7.83 -3.49
C LYS A 170 -8.48 -8.08 -2.02
N ASN A 171 -7.50 -7.95 -1.13
CA ASN A 171 -7.71 -8.19 0.28
C ASN A 171 -8.63 -7.13 0.92
N SER A 172 -8.65 -5.89 0.39
CA SER A 172 -9.56 -4.84 0.88
C SER A 172 -11.03 -5.13 0.56
N ILE A 173 -11.32 -5.83 -0.54
CA ILE A 173 -12.68 -6.28 -0.87
C ILE A 173 -13.11 -7.43 0.03
N ILE A 174 -12.21 -8.35 0.35
CA ILE A 174 -12.47 -9.43 1.30
C ILE A 174 -12.90 -8.83 2.65
N ASP A 175 -12.20 -7.81 3.13
CA ASP A 175 -12.54 -7.12 4.38
C ASP A 175 -13.96 -6.52 4.33
N LEU A 176 -14.32 -5.82 3.24
CA LEU A 176 -15.66 -5.27 3.05
C LEU A 176 -16.75 -6.36 3.05
N GLN A 177 -16.53 -7.46 2.33
CA GLN A 177 -17.47 -8.58 2.27
C GLN A 177 -17.63 -9.27 3.62
N GLU A 178 -16.58 -9.37 4.42
CA GLU A 178 -16.64 -9.93 5.77
C GLU A 178 -17.51 -9.07 6.69
N VAL A 179 -17.42 -7.74 6.59
CA VAL A 179 -18.24 -6.80 7.35
C VAL A 179 -19.72 -6.89 6.92
N GLU A 180 -19.98 -6.89 5.61
CA GLU A 180 -21.36 -6.99 5.10
C GLU A 180 -22.06 -8.30 5.47
N SER A 181 -21.33 -9.39 5.65
CA SER A 181 -21.90 -10.69 6.02
C SER A 181 -22.35 -10.78 7.47
N ASP A 182 -22.05 -9.80 8.31
CA ASP A 182 -22.42 -9.75 9.73
C ASP A 182 -23.74 -8.96 9.96
N PHE A 183 -24.34 -8.42 8.88
CA PHE A 183 -25.65 -7.73 8.85
C PHE A 183 -26.68 -8.50 8.05
#